data_07299494c7cb161f24f01cdbc4602aa6
#
_entry.id   07299494c7cb161f24f01cdbc4602aa6
#
_cell.length_a   1.000
_cell.length_b   1.000
_cell.length_c   1.000
_cell.angle_alpha   90.00
_cell.angle_beta   90.00
_cell.angle_gamma   90.00
#
_symmetry.space_group_name_H-M   'P 1'
#
loop_
_entity.id
_entity.type
_entity.pdbx_description
1 polymer ?
#
loop_
_entity_poly.entity_id
_entity_poly.type
_entity_poly.pdbx_seq_one_letter_code
_entity_poly.pdbx_strand_id
1 'polypeptide(L)'
;MVFTSEDKKKLIDRFRLHESDTGSPEVQIGLLTHRISYLTDHLKVHKKDHHSRRGLLMLVGKRRRLLNYVKSNDIKRYRTIIETLGIRR
;
A
#
# COMPACT_ATOMS: atom_id res chain seq x y z
N MET A 1 -15.42 -6.28 -3.28
CA MET A 1 -14.22 -6.95 -3.76
C MET A 1 -13.31 -7.30 -2.59
N VAL A 2 -12.82 -8.52 -2.55
CA VAL A 2 -11.97 -9.00 -1.46
C VAL A 2 -10.52 -9.06 -1.94
N PHE A 3 -9.59 -8.66 -1.08
CA PHE A 3 -8.17 -8.79 -1.35
C PHE A 3 -7.78 -10.26 -1.26
N THR A 4 -7.55 -10.90 -2.41
CA THR A 4 -7.29 -12.33 -2.48
C THR A 4 -5.81 -12.65 -2.33
N SER A 5 -5.50 -13.93 -2.07
CA SER A 5 -4.12 -14.41 -2.04
C SER A 5 -3.39 -14.17 -3.37
N GLU A 6 -4.11 -14.28 -4.48
CA GLU A 6 -3.56 -14.02 -5.80
C GLU A 6 -3.18 -12.54 -5.97
N ASP A 7 -4.03 -11.63 -5.50
CA ASP A 7 -3.74 -10.20 -5.54
C ASP A 7 -2.49 -9.88 -4.73
N LYS A 8 -2.39 -10.46 -3.55
CA LYS A 8 -1.22 -10.30 -2.68
C LYS A 8 0.04 -10.80 -3.37
N LYS A 9 -0.02 -11.97 -3.97
CA LYS A 9 1.10 -12.57 -4.68
C LYS A 9 1.57 -11.70 -5.84
N LYS A 10 0.63 -11.17 -6.63
CA LYS A 10 0.96 -10.26 -7.74
C LYS A 10 1.69 -9.02 -7.27
N LEU A 11 1.26 -8.43 -6.16
CA LEU A 11 1.92 -7.25 -5.60
C LEU A 11 3.31 -7.57 -5.09
N ILE A 12 3.49 -8.71 -4.43
CA ILE A 12 4.78 -9.16 -3.94
C ILE A 12 5.74 -9.38 -5.11
N ASP A 13 5.30 -10.08 -6.15
CA ASP A 13 6.13 -10.37 -7.32
C ASP A 13 6.53 -9.08 -8.03
N ARG A 14 5.64 -8.11 -8.11
CA ARG A 14 5.88 -6.84 -8.77
C ARG A 14 6.97 -6.01 -8.10
N PHE A 15 7.04 -6.04 -6.76
CA PHE A 15 7.97 -5.22 -5.99
C PHE A 15 9.13 -6.00 -5.39
N ARG A 16 9.21 -7.29 -5.67
CA ARG A 16 10.25 -8.16 -5.13
C ARG A 16 11.63 -7.74 -5.65
N LEU A 17 12.56 -7.56 -4.74
CA LEU A 17 13.95 -7.27 -5.09
C LEU A 17 14.75 -8.54 -5.31
N HIS A 18 14.32 -9.65 -4.69
CA HIS A 18 14.88 -10.99 -4.89
C HIS A 18 13.80 -12.01 -4.50
N GLU A 19 14.01 -13.29 -4.84
CA GLU A 19 12.96 -14.31 -4.70
C GLU A 19 12.34 -14.42 -3.31
N SER A 20 13.13 -14.24 -2.27
CA SER A 20 12.65 -14.36 -0.89
C SER A 20 12.12 -13.05 -0.32
N ASP A 21 12.10 -11.98 -1.10
CA ASP A 21 11.68 -10.66 -0.61
C ASP A 21 10.17 -10.53 -0.58
N THR A 22 9.59 -10.72 0.60
CA THR A 22 8.16 -10.51 0.83
C THR A 22 7.89 -9.40 1.85
N GLY A 23 8.94 -8.86 2.48
CA GLY A 23 8.83 -7.88 3.54
C GLY A 23 9.50 -6.53 3.25
N SER A 24 9.96 -6.29 2.02
CA SER A 24 10.57 -5.01 1.70
C SER A 24 9.59 -3.85 1.83
N PRO A 25 10.08 -2.62 2.05
CA PRO A 25 9.19 -1.45 2.10
C PRO A 25 8.34 -1.32 0.84
N GLU A 26 8.87 -1.63 -0.33
CA GLU A 26 8.14 -1.57 -1.59
C GLU A 26 6.95 -2.51 -1.60
N VAL A 27 7.15 -3.76 -1.17
CA VAL A 27 6.09 -4.75 -1.08
C VAL A 27 5.03 -4.30 -0.07
N GLN A 28 5.45 -3.83 1.11
CA GLN A 28 4.53 -3.38 2.13
C GLN A 28 3.70 -2.20 1.67
N ILE A 29 4.31 -1.23 0.98
CA ILE A 29 3.60 -0.06 0.45
C ILE A 29 2.59 -0.50 -0.61
N GLY A 30 2.95 -1.45 -1.47
CA GLY A 30 2.04 -2.00 -2.47
C GLY A 30 0.82 -2.66 -1.85
N LEU A 31 1.02 -3.48 -0.83
CA LEU A 31 -0.07 -4.14 -0.12
C LEU A 31 -0.97 -3.14 0.61
N LEU A 32 -0.37 -2.14 1.26
CA LEU A 32 -1.13 -1.09 1.93
C LEU A 32 -1.95 -0.27 0.94
N THR A 33 -1.39 0.05 -0.21
CA THR A 33 -2.09 0.80 -1.25
C THR A 33 -3.32 0.05 -1.74
N HIS A 34 -3.21 -1.26 -1.93
CA HIS A 34 -4.34 -2.09 -2.33
C HIS A 34 -5.44 -2.08 -1.26
N ARG A 35 -5.06 -2.23 0.02
CA ARG A 35 -6.01 -2.20 1.13
C ARG A 35 -6.69 -0.85 1.26
N ILE A 36 -5.92 0.23 1.12
CA ILE A 36 -6.45 1.59 1.19
C ILE A 36 -7.50 1.79 0.08
N SER A 37 -7.19 1.35 -1.13
CA SER A 37 -8.12 1.44 -2.25
C SER A 37 -9.40 0.67 -1.98
N TYR A 38 -9.29 -0.55 -1.47
CA TYR A 38 -10.43 -1.38 -1.11
C TYR A 38 -11.33 -0.69 -0.08
N LEU A 39 -10.74 -0.17 1.01
CA LEU A 39 -11.50 0.49 2.06
C LEU A 39 -12.10 1.81 1.60
N THR A 40 -11.42 2.53 0.73
CA THR A 40 -11.93 3.77 0.16
C THR A 40 -13.22 3.48 -0.63
N ASP A 41 -13.21 2.45 -1.46
CA ASP A 41 -14.39 2.05 -2.22
C ASP A 41 -15.50 1.54 -1.30
N HIS A 42 -15.13 0.76 -0.28
CA HIS A 42 -16.08 0.29 0.72
C HIS A 42 -16.81 1.45 1.40
N LEU A 43 -16.09 2.50 1.78
CA LEU A 43 -16.66 3.64 2.47
C LEU A 43 -17.52 4.52 1.58
N LYS A 44 -17.40 4.45 0.27
CA LYS A 44 -18.30 5.13 -0.66
C LYS A 44 -19.73 4.58 -0.55
N VAL A 45 -19.85 3.30 -0.26
CA VAL A 45 -21.13 2.60 -0.11
C VAL A 45 -21.57 2.60 1.34
N HIS A 46 -20.67 2.32 2.26
CA HIS A 46 -20.93 2.23 3.71
C HIS A 46 -20.37 3.42 4.46
N LYS A 47 -20.97 4.59 4.24
CA LYS A 47 -20.46 5.87 4.74
C LYS A 47 -20.41 5.98 6.26
N LYS A 48 -21.22 5.20 6.96
CA LYS A 48 -21.29 5.23 8.43
C LYS A 48 -20.45 4.13 9.10
N ASP A 49 -19.65 3.42 8.34
CA ASP A 49 -18.78 2.38 8.89
C ASP A 49 -17.53 3.02 9.52
N HIS A 50 -17.66 3.37 10.80
CA HIS A 50 -16.60 4.07 11.53
C HIS A 50 -15.38 3.19 11.79
N HIS A 51 -15.56 1.88 11.92
CA HIS A 51 -14.45 0.94 12.06
C HIS A 51 -13.56 0.93 10.82
N SER A 52 -14.15 0.83 9.65
CA SER A 52 -13.41 0.85 8.39
C SER A 52 -12.74 2.19 8.17
N ARG A 53 -13.39 3.28 8.54
CA ARG A 53 -12.81 4.62 8.44
C ARG A 53 -11.57 4.77 9.31
N ARG A 54 -11.65 4.29 10.56
CA ARG A 54 -10.49 4.29 11.46
C ARG A 54 -9.36 3.44 10.90
N GLY A 55 -9.70 2.24 10.41
CA GLY A 55 -8.72 1.34 9.79
C GLY A 55 -8.04 1.98 8.59
N LEU A 56 -8.82 2.66 7.74
CA LEU A 56 -8.26 3.37 6.59
C LEU A 56 -7.26 4.44 7.01
N LEU A 57 -7.60 5.25 8.01
CA LEU A 57 -6.69 6.29 8.50
C LEU A 57 -5.39 5.69 9.05
N MET A 58 -5.47 4.57 9.75
CA MET A 58 -4.29 3.88 10.27
C MET A 58 -3.40 3.38 9.13
N LEU A 59 -4.00 2.81 8.09
CA LEU A 59 -3.25 2.31 6.93
C LEU A 59 -2.59 3.45 6.15
N VAL A 60 -3.30 4.57 5.98
CA VAL A 60 -2.73 5.75 5.32
C VAL A 60 -1.53 6.28 6.10
N GLY A 61 -1.64 6.36 7.42
CA GLY A 61 -0.53 6.79 8.28
C GLY A 61 0.67 5.84 8.18
N LYS A 62 0.42 4.54 8.19
CA LYS A 62 1.47 3.54 8.06
C LYS A 62 2.18 3.62 6.71
N ARG A 63 1.41 3.78 5.63
CA ARG A 63 1.98 3.94 4.28
C ARG A 63 2.86 5.19 4.21
N ARG A 64 2.39 6.30 4.78
CA ARG A 64 3.16 7.55 4.81
C ARG A 64 4.50 7.37 5.51
N ARG A 65 4.52 6.68 6.65
CA ARG A 65 5.76 6.42 7.38
C ARG A 65 6.73 5.57 6.55
N LEU A 66 6.23 4.54 5.87
CA LEU A 66 7.07 3.71 5.00
C LEU A 66 7.61 4.49 3.81
N LEU A 67 6.77 5.33 3.19
CA LEU A 67 7.19 6.17 2.08
C LEU A 67 8.26 7.16 2.50
N ASN A 68 8.11 7.78 3.66
CA ASN A 68 9.11 8.71 4.19
C ASN A 68 10.43 7.99 4.49
N TYR A 69 10.35 6.77 5.01
CA TYR A 69 11.54 5.96 5.25
C TYR A 69 12.30 5.68 3.95
N VAL A 70 11.59 5.24 2.91
CA VAL A 70 12.21 4.96 1.61
C VAL A 70 12.79 6.24 1.01
N LYS A 71 12.06 7.34 1.09
CA LYS A 71 12.49 8.63 0.56
C LYS A 71 13.80 9.10 1.19
N SER A 72 13.95 8.93 2.51
CA SER A 72 15.17 9.35 3.19
C SER A 72 16.36 8.42 2.91
N ASN A 73 16.12 7.17 2.55
CA ASN A 73 17.19 6.20 2.26
C ASN A 73 17.57 6.15 0.78
N ASP A 74 16.57 6.23 -0.12
CA ASP A 74 16.82 6.13 -1.56
C ASP A 74 15.70 6.85 -2.33
N ILE A 75 15.99 8.07 -2.77
CA ILE A 75 15.02 8.89 -3.47
C ILE A 75 14.58 8.29 -4.82
N LYS A 76 15.44 7.53 -5.47
CA LYS A 76 15.10 6.88 -6.74
C LYS A 76 14.06 5.79 -6.54
N ARG A 77 14.25 4.97 -5.49
CA ARG A 77 13.26 3.95 -5.12
C ARG A 77 11.92 4.58 -4.77
N TYR A 78 11.95 5.68 -4.02
CA TYR A 78 10.74 6.42 -3.66
C TYR A 78 9.98 6.88 -4.91
N ARG A 79 10.66 7.47 -5.87
CA ARG A 79 10.04 7.94 -7.12
C ARG A 79 9.44 6.79 -7.91
N THR A 80 10.15 5.66 -7.99
CA THR A 80 9.67 4.47 -8.70
C THR A 80 8.37 3.96 -8.08
N ILE A 81 8.30 3.92 -6.75
CA ILE A 81 7.10 3.48 -6.03
C ILE A 81 5.92 4.41 -6.34
N ILE A 82 6.14 5.71 -6.22
CA ILE A 82 5.10 6.72 -6.47
C ILE A 82 4.55 6.59 -7.89
N GLU A 83 5.42 6.47 -8.88
CA GLU A 83 5.01 6.34 -10.27
C GLU A 83 4.28 5.03 -10.54
N THR A 84 4.81 3.93 -10.02
CA THR A 84 4.25 2.61 -10.24
C THR A 84 2.86 2.46 -9.65
N LEU A 85 2.64 3.00 -8.45
CA LEU A 85 1.38 2.87 -7.73
C LEU A 85 0.43 4.05 -7.95
N GLY A 86 0.88 5.11 -8.59
CA GLY A 86 0.07 6.30 -8.79
C GLY A 86 -0.29 6.99 -7.48
N ILE A 87 0.59 6.94 -6.50
CA ILE A 87 0.33 7.49 -5.17
C ILE A 87 0.58 8.99 -5.17
N ARG A 88 -0.34 9.73 -4.57
CA ARG A 88 -0.10 11.12 -4.21
C ARG A 88 0.58 11.14 -2.84
N ARG A 89 1.56 12.00 -2.74
CA ARG A 89 2.24 12.20 -1.47
C ARG A 89 1.32 12.81 -0.43
#